data_ac52ac163c5b2ec62fac9e7b699b30c6
#
_entry.id   ac52ac163c5b2ec62fac9e7b699b30c6
#
_cell.length_a   1.000
_cell.length_b   1.000
_cell.length_c   1.000
_cell.angle_alpha   90.00
_cell.angle_beta   90.00
_cell.angle_gamma   90.00
#
_symmetry.space_group_name_H-M   'P 1'
#
loop_
_entity.id
_entity.type
_entity.pdbx_description
1 polymer ?
#
loop_
_entity_poly.entity_id
_entity_poly.type
_entity_poly.pdbx_seq_one_letter_code
_entity_poly.pdbx_strand_id
1 'polypeptide(L)'
;NAVEDISTYHLGGYLLFGRDYKDGDSWLTWEQFIQKIESYQDAAAIPLFIGSDEEGGTVTRASRNPNLFSEPFKSPQKLNYIGGIEEILRDTDTRSRELRALGINVNFAPVCDVSTDPKDFIYDRTLGQDANMTADYVRLVVPAMTEGGALPVLKHFPGYGSNADTHTGIAVDQRPMETFETADLLPFKAGIEAGAPFVLVSHNIVNCMDPELPASLSPAVHKILREECGFDGIAITDDLAMDAVKAYAKDGAVAVLALQAGNDMVVTTDYRTQIPAVIAAVQEGTLEESVIDDACLRVLRCKDTFLGIPENNP
;
A
#
# COMPACT_ATOMS: atom_id res chain seq x y z
N ASN A 1 -1.38 23.67 -3.27
CA ASN A 1 -1.86 22.95 -4.46
C ASN A 1 -0.93 21.75 -4.68
N ALA A 2 -1.46 20.61 -5.18
CA ALA A 2 -0.71 19.34 -5.26
C ALA A 2 0.61 19.46 -6.04
N VAL A 3 0.60 20.19 -7.16
CA VAL A 3 1.81 20.42 -7.99
C VAL A 3 2.88 21.22 -7.22
N GLU A 4 2.47 22.25 -6.49
CA GLU A 4 3.37 23.06 -5.66
C GLU A 4 3.92 22.23 -4.48
N ASP A 5 3.08 21.40 -3.88
CA ASP A 5 3.47 20.55 -2.74
C ASP A 5 4.54 19.51 -3.13
N ILE A 6 4.50 18.97 -4.37
CA ILE A 6 5.52 18.05 -4.89
C ILE A 6 6.90 18.72 -4.83
N SER A 7 7.01 19.93 -5.37
CA SER A 7 8.27 20.66 -5.42
C SER A 7 8.71 21.15 -4.03
N THR A 8 7.76 21.55 -3.17
CA THR A 8 8.05 22.10 -1.84
C THR A 8 8.50 21.04 -0.84
N TYR A 9 7.84 19.87 -0.86
CA TYR A 9 8.07 18.80 0.12
C TYR A 9 8.83 17.59 -0.45
N HIS A 10 9.18 17.63 -1.74
CA HIS A 10 9.87 16.53 -2.44
C HIS A 10 9.15 15.20 -2.24
N LEU A 11 7.84 15.18 -2.49
CA LEU A 11 6.99 14.02 -2.23
C LEU A 11 7.46 12.80 -3.04
N GLY A 12 7.43 11.61 -2.42
CA GLY A 12 7.79 10.34 -3.07
C GLY A 12 6.72 9.81 -4.02
N GLY A 13 5.47 10.20 -3.79
CA GLY A 13 4.32 9.77 -4.60
C GLY A 13 3.01 10.34 -4.09
N TYR A 14 1.92 9.96 -4.77
CA TYR A 14 0.55 10.22 -4.36
C TYR A 14 -0.28 8.93 -4.37
N LEU A 15 -1.07 8.72 -3.31
CA LEU A 15 -2.16 7.75 -3.29
C LEU A 15 -3.46 8.49 -3.64
N LEU A 16 -4.09 8.09 -4.75
CA LEU A 16 -5.28 8.72 -5.29
C LEU A 16 -6.54 8.11 -4.68
N PHE A 17 -7.39 8.97 -4.12
CA PHE A 17 -8.71 8.62 -3.59
C PHE A 17 -9.82 9.00 -4.56
N GLY A 18 -11.07 8.58 -4.30
CA GLY A 18 -12.21 8.85 -5.19
C GLY A 18 -12.41 10.32 -5.57
N ARG A 19 -12.05 11.27 -4.68
CA ARG A 19 -12.07 12.71 -4.98
C ARG A 19 -11.08 13.14 -6.06
N ASP A 20 -9.97 12.41 -6.20
CA ASP A 20 -8.90 12.76 -7.14
C ASP A 20 -9.25 12.44 -8.59
N TYR A 21 -10.30 11.65 -8.80
CA TYR A 21 -10.89 11.33 -10.10
C TYR A 21 -12.01 12.28 -10.51
N LYS A 22 -12.18 13.38 -9.77
CA LYS A 22 -13.24 14.38 -9.99
C LYS A 22 -12.68 15.80 -10.03
N ASP A 23 -13.46 16.67 -10.70
CA ASP A 23 -13.40 18.13 -10.56
C ASP A 23 -14.75 18.59 -10.02
N GLY A 24 -14.78 19.00 -8.74
CA GLY A 24 -16.02 19.20 -8.00
C GLY A 24 -16.85 17.90 -7.96
N ASP A 25 -18.08 17.94 -8.44
CA ASP A 25 -18.98 16.78 -8.52
C ASP A 25 -18.85 15.98 -9.83
N SER A 26 -18.12 16.50 -10.81
CA SER A 26 -18.00 15.90 -12.14
C SER A 26 -16.82 14.93 -12.23
N TRP A 27 -17.02 13.79 -12.88
CA TRP A 27 -15.94 12.88 -13.19
C TRP A 27 -15.00 13.48 -14.25
N LEU A 28 -13.70 13.35 -14.04
CA LEU A 28 -12.70 13.74 -15.03
C LEU A 28 -12.83 12.88 -16.30
N THR A 29 -12.60 13.50 -17.46
CA THR A 29 -12.40 12.75 -18.69
C THR A 29 -11.04 12.08 -18.70
N TRP A 30 -10.80 11.18 -19.65
CA TRP A 30 -9.50 10.54 -19.85
C TRP A 30 -8.39 11.57 -20.02
N GLU A 31 -8.59 12.54 -20.90
CA GLU A 31 -7.60 13.58 -21.19
C GLU A 31 -7.29 14.45 -19.95
N GLN A 32 -8.33 14.84 -19.21
CA GLN A 32 -8.18 15.64 -18.00
C GLN A 32 -7.40 14.87 -16.92
N PHE A 33 -7.69 13.56 -16.77
CA PHE A 33 -6.98 12.74 -15.80
C PHE A 33 -5.51 12.56 -16.16
N ILE A 34 -5.20 12.24 -17.43
CA ILE A 34 -3.81 12.13 -17.92
C ILE A 34 -3.06 13.44 -17.70
N GLN A 35 -3.61 14.59 -18.11
CA GLN A 35 -2.98 15.91 -17.91
C GLN A 35 -2.70 16.20 -16.42
N LYS A 36 -3.61 15.79 -15.53
CA LYS A 36 -3.40 15.90 -14.09
C LYS A 36 -2.19 15.07 -13.63
N ILE A 37 -2.10 13.80 -14.03
CA ILE A 37 -0.98 12.93 -13.65
C ILE A 37 0.34 13.42 -14.26
N GLU A 38 0.35 13.83 -15.52
CA GLU A 38 1.52 14.42 -16.18
C GLU A 38 1.99 15.67 -15.44
N SER A 39 1.07 16.56 -15.02
CA SER A 39 1.45 17.73 -14.23
C SER A 39 2.12 17.40 -12.89
N TYR A 40 1.78 16.25 -12.30
CA TYR A 40 2.44 15.78 -11.07
C TYR A 40 3.85 15.27 -11.37
N GLN A 41 4.01 14.47 -12.43
CA GLN A 41 5.29 13.94 -12.84
C GLN A 41 6.26 15.05 -13.28
N ASP A 42 5.76 16.05 -14.00
CA ASP A 42 6.56 17.21 -14.47
C ASP A 42 7.07 18.10 -13.31
N ALA A 43 6.33 18.13 -12.19
CA ALA A 43 6.73 18.88 -11.00
C ALA A 43 7.77 18.14 -10.14
N ALA A 44 8.02 16.87 -10.40
CA ALA A 44 8.89 16.03 -9.62
C ALA A 44 10.28 15.89 -10.27
N ALA A 45 11.35 16.01 -9.45
CA ALA A 45 12.72 15.78 -9.92
C ALA A 45 13.02 14.29 -10.19
N ILE A 46 12.30 13.40 -9.51
CA ILE A 46 12.39 11.95 -9.62
C ILE A 46 10.99 11.40 -9.84
N PRO A 47 10.77 10.43 -10.74
CA PRO A 47 9.44 9.89 -11.01
C PRO A 47 8.66 9.55 -9.76
N LEU A 48 7.40 9.98 -9.69
CA LEU A 48 6.52 9.71 -8.56
C LEU A 48 5.91 8.31 -8.63
N PHE A 49 5.74 7.69 -7.47
CA PHE A 49 4.76 6.63 -7.34
C PHE A 49 3.35 7.24 -7.35
N ILE A 50 2.54 6.83 -8.32
CA ILE A 50 1.12 7.21 -8.40
C ILE A 50 0.32 5.96 -8.09
N GLY A 51 -0.25 5.94 -6.89
CA GLY A 51 -0.96 4.79 -6.34
C GLY A 51 -2.48 4.93 -6.39
N SER A 52 -3.17 3.81 -6.47
CA SER A 52 -4.62 3.73 -6.32
C SER A 52 -5.01 2.41 -5.65
N ASP A 53 -6.12 2.43 -4.88
CA ASP A 53 -6.77 1.21 -4.40
C ASP A 53 -7.70 0.67 -5.50
N GLU A 54 -7.20 -0.23 -6.30
CA GLU A 54 -7.99 -0.91 -7.32
C GLU A 54 -7.99 -2.41 -7.07
N GLU A 55 -8.57 -2.80 -5.90
CA GLU A 55 -8.68 -4.21 -5.47
C GLU A 55 -9.69 -4.98 -6.31
N GLY A 56 -10.68 -4.25 -6.80
CA GLY A 56 -11.89 -4.81 -7.38
C GLY A 56 -13.02 -5.00 -6.35
N GLY A 57 -14.24 -5.15 -6.82
CA GLY A 57 -15.41 -5.29 -5.94
C GLY A 57 -15.74 -4.03 -5.15
N THR A 58 -15.70 -4.14 -3.81
CA THR A 58 -16.09 -3.03 -2.92
C THR A 58 -15.06 -1.90 -2.88
N VAL A 59 -13.79 -2.20 -3.14
CA VAL A 59 -12.68 -1.24 -3.11
C VAL A 59 -12.14 -1.01 -4.51
N THR A 60 -12.64 0.06 -5.11
CA THR A 60 -12.23 0.56 -6.43
C THR A 60 -12.20 2.09 -6.38
N ARG A 61 -11.34 2.73 -7.17
CA ARG A 61 -11.23 4.19 -7.26
C ARG A 61 -11.31 4.65 -8.72
N ALA A 62 -10.34 4.26 -9.54
CA ALA A 62 -10.25 4.63 -10.94
C ALA A 62 -11.44 4.08 -11.74
N SER A 63 -11.75 2.79 -11.58
CA SER A 63 -12.79 2.11 -12.35
C SER A 63 -14.22 2.52 -11.97
N ARG A 64 -14.41 3.29 -10.91
CA ARG A 64 -15.69 3.96 -10.60
C ARG A 64 -15.97 5.17 -11.50
N ASN A 65 -14.96 5.71 -12.16
CA ASN A 65 -15.15 6.82 -13.08
C ASN A 65 -15.63 6.28 -14.44
N PRO A 66 -16.89 6.56 -14.83
CA PRO A 66 -17.46 6.03 -16.07
C PRO A 66 -16.86 6.63 -17.35
N ASN A 67 -16.06 7.70 -17.22
CA ASN A 67 -15.32 8.29 -18.35
C ASN A 67 -13.97 7.58 -18.56
N LEU A 68 -13.50 6.79 -17.59
CA LEU A 68 -12.24 6.04 -17.67
C LEU A 68 -12.49 4.56 -17.95
N PHE A 69 -13.53 3.98 -17.34
CA PHE A 69 -13.85 2.55 -17.46
C PHE A 69 -15.34 2.34 -17.69
N SER A 70 -15.68 1.32 -18.46
CA SER A 70 -17.08 0.99 -18.75
C SER A 70 -17.80 0.36 -17.54
N GLU A 71 -17.06 -0.35 -16.69
CA GLU A 71 -17.56 -0.95 -15.45
C GLU A 71 -16.43 -1.06 -14.41
N PRO A 72 -16.74 -1.05 -13.10
CA PRO A 72 -15.76 -1.30 -12.07
C PRO A 72 -15.19 -2.72 -12.13
N PHE A 73 -13.92 -2.90 -11.80
CA PHE A 73 -13.28 -4.21 -11.72
C PHE A 73 -13.95 -5.11 -10.67
N LYS A 74 -14.03 -6.40 -10.97
CA LYS A 74 -14.63 -7.40 -10.09
C LYS A 74 -13.69 -7.79 -8.96
N SER A 75 -14.27 -8.22 -7.82
CA SER A 75 -13.48 -8.75 -6.70
C SER A 75 -12.78 -10.07 -7.07
N PRO A 76 -11.64 -10.39 -6.41
CA PRO A 76 -10.97 -11.68 -6.60
C PRO A 76 -11.89 -12.88 -6.39
N GLN A 77 -12.80 -12.84 -5.39
CA GLN A 77 -13.80 -13.88 -5.16
C GLN A 77 -14.72 -14.06 -6.37
N LYS A 78 -15.21 -12.93 -6.94
CA LYS A 78 -16.11 -12.98 -8.10
C LYS A 78 -15.43 -13.55 -9.31
N LEU A 79 -14.17 -13.16 -9.57
CA LEU A 79 -13.36 -13.69 -10.68
C LEU A 79 -13.07 -15.18 -10.47
N ASN A 80 -12.72 -15.59 -9.25
CA ASN A 80 -12.50 -16.99 -8.91
C ASN A 80 -13.76 -17.84 -9.16
N TYR A 81 -14.93 -17.33 -8.81
CA TYR A 81 -16.21 -18.01 -9.09
C TYR A 81 -16.52 -18.11 -10.59
N ILE A 82 -16.15 -17.13 -11.39
CA ILE A 82 -16.44 -17.08 -12.86
C ILE A 82 -15.54 -18.06 -13.62
N GLY A 83 -14.23 -18.07 -13.35
CA GLY A 83 -13.27 -18.84 -14.15
C GLY A 83 -11.98 -19.22 -13.43
N GLY A 84 -12.00 -19.20 -12.08
CA GLY A 84 -10.83 -19.61 -11.30
C GLY A 84 -9.63 -18.67 -11.47
N ILE A 85 -8.45 -19.22 -11.26
CA ILE A 85 -7.19 -18.47 -11.31
C ILE A 85 -6.90 -17.88 -12.72
N GLU A 86 -7.32 -18.55 -13.77
CA GLU A 86 -7.13 -18.07 -15.15
C GLU A 86 -7.89 -16.77 -15.38
N GLU A 87 -9.12 -16.65 -14.88
CA GLU A 87 -9.92 -15.44 -14.95
C GLU A 87 -9.32 -14.31 -14.11
N ILE A 88 -8.82 -14.64 -12.92
CA ILE A 88 -8.11 -13.67 -12.06
C ILE A 88 -6.88 -13.11 -12.79
N LEU A 89 -6.05 -13.96 -13.38
CA LEU A 89 -4.83 -13.53 -14.07
C LEU A 89 -5.13 -12.68 -15.30
N ARG A 90 -6.18 -13.03 -16.07
CA ARG A 90 -6.63 -12.25 -17.22
C ARG A 90 -7.10 -10.84 -16.81
N ASP A 91 -7.91 -10.74 -15.76
CA ASP A 91 -8.34 -9.46 -15.19
C ASP A 91 -7.16 -8.67 -14.63
N THR A 92 -6.23 -9.33 -13.94
CA THR A 92 -5.03 -8.71 -13.36
C THR A 92 -4.16 -8.06 -14.44
N ASP A 93 -3.87 -8.75 -15.54
CA ASP A 93 -3.10 -8.19 -16.66
C ASP A 93 -3.84 -7.00 -17.28
N THR A 94 -5.14 -7.14 -17.56
CA THR A 94 -5.96 -6.06 -18.12
C THR A 94 -5.97 -4.85 -17.20
N ARG A 95 -6.29 -5.04 -15.92
CA ARG A 95 -6.34 -3.99 -14.91
C ARG A 95 -5.02 -3.25 -14.79
N SER A 96 -3.92 -3.97 -14.72
CA SER A 96 -2.59 -3.38 -14.56
C SER A 96 -2.20 -2.53 -15.76
N ARG A 97 -2.46 -3.00 -16.99
CA ARG A 97 -2.21 -2.24 -18.22
C ARG A 97 -3.09 -1.00 -18.33
N GLU A 98 -4.37 -1.09 -17.98
CA GLU A 98 -5.29 0.03 -18.01
C GLU A 98 -4.92 1.08 -16.94
N LEU A 99 -4.55 0.68 -15.73
CA LEU A 99 -4.02 1.58 -14.71
C LEU A 99 -2.74 2.26 -15.18
N ARG A 100 -1.81 1.49 -15.76
CA ARG A 100 -0.57 2.04 -16.31
C ARG A 100 -0.82 3.06 -17.43
N ALA A 101 -1.80 2.81 -18.30
CA ALA A 101 -2.18 3.74 -19.35
C ALA A 101 -2.75 5.06 -18.83
N LEU A 102 -3.29 5.07 -17.61
CA LEU A 102 -3.69 6.28 -16.87
C LEU A 102 -2.54 6.96 -16.11
N GLY A 103 -1.32 6.41 -16.17
CA GLY A 103 -0.18 6.89 -15.40
C GLY A 103 -0.15 6.43 -13.93
N ILE A 104 -1.07 5.54 -13.53
CA ILE A 104 -1.08 4.89 -12.22
C ILE A 104 -0.08 3.72 -12.28
N ASN A 105 0.99 3.79 -11.51
CA ASN A 105 2.10 2.84 -11.55
C ASN A 105 2.22 1.98 -10.29
N VAL A 106 1.38 2.21 -9.27
CA VAL A 106 1.27 1.39 -8.06
C VAL A 106 -0.20 1.06 -7.81
N ASN A 107 -0.53 -0.22 -7.65
CA ASN A 107 -1.86 -0.63 -7.21
C ASN A 107 -1.79 -1.20 -5.80
N PHE A 108 -2.56 -0.64 -4.87
CA PHE A 108 -2.68 -1.11 -3.49
C PHE A 108 -3.53 -2.39 -3.43
N ALA A 109 -3.00 -3.42 -4.05
CA ALA A 109 -3.46 -4.80 -4.18
C ALA A 109 -2.22 -5.70 -4.45
N PRO A 110 -2.29 -7.02 -4.22
CA PRO A 110 -3.43 -7.81 -3.78
C PRO A 110 -3.69 -7.70 -2.27
N VAL A 111 -4.94 -7.98 -1.87
CA VAL A 111 -5.28 -8.23 -0.46
C VAL A 111 -4.81 -9.64 -0.10
N CYS A 112 -3.85 -9.73 0.82
CA CYS A 112 -3.23 -10.96 1.30
C CYS A 112 -3.94 -11.55 2.53
N ASP A 113 -4.87 -10.77 3.12
CA ASP A 113 -5.61 -11.21 4.30
C ASP A 113 -6.37 -12.51 4.04
N VAL A 114 -6.33 -13.42 5.02
CA VAL A 114 -7.01 -14.72 4.96
C VAL A 114 -8.32 -14.64 5.72
N SER A 115 -9.44 -14.80 5.04
CA SER A 115 -10.76 -14.93 5.65
C SER A 115 -11.64 -15.87 4.83
N THR A 116 -12.32 -16.77 5.54
CA THR A 116 -13.30 -17.71 4.98
C THR A 116 -14.71 -17.53 5.56
N ASP A 117 -14.85 -16.66 6.57
CA ASP A 117 -16.16 -16.33 7.18
C ASP A 117 -16.73 -15.06 6.56
N PRO A 118 -17.90 -15.12 5.89
CA PRO A 118 -18.59 -13.93 5.35
C PRO A 118 -18.96 -12.86 6.37
N LYS A 119 -18.80 -13.13 7.67
CA LYS A 119 -19.04 -12.14 8.73
C LYS A 119 -17.81 -11.31 9.06
N ASP A 120 -16.63 -11.71 8.64
CA ASP A 120 -15.42 -10.95 8.87
C ASP A 120 -15.46 -9.66 8.06
N PHE A 121 -15.05 -8.57 8.67
CA PHE A 121 -15.00 -7.25 8.03
C PHE A 121 -14.24 -7.28 6.69
N ILE A 122 -13.11 -8.00 6.65
CA ILE A 122 -12.23 -8.03 5.48
C ILE A 122 -12.68 -9.00 4.38
N TYR A 123 -13.61 -9.92 4.67
CA TYR A 123 -13.98 -11.04 3.81
C TYR A 123 -14.26 -10.63 2.35
N ASP A 124 -15.10 -9.63 2.12
CA ASP A 124 -15.51 -9.21 0.77
C ASP A 124 -14.35 -8.67 -0.09
N ARG A 125 -13.22 -8.35 0.54
CA ARG A 125 -12.01 -7.84 -0.09
C ARG A 125 -10.98 -8.96 -0.36
N THR A 126 -11.06 -10.08 0.37
CA THR A 126 -10.14 -11.21 0.28
C THR A 126 -10.45 -12.13 -0.90
N LEU A 127 -9.63 -13.15 -1.11
CA LEU A 127 -9.95 -14.25 -2.05
C LEU A 127 -11.14 -15.09 -1.55
N GLY A 128 -11.47 -15.08 -0.24
CA GLY A 128 -12.49 -15.90 0.36
C GLY A 128 -12.12 -17.39 0.46
N GLN A 129 -10.82 -17.69 0.50
CA GLN A 129 -10.27 -19.03 0.53
C GLN A 129 -9.30 -19.19 1.70
N ASP A 130 -8.83 -20.43 1.92
CA ASP A 130 -7.83 -20.71 2.95
C ASP A 130 -6.46 -20.07 2.63
N ALA A 131 -5.55 -20.18 3.60
CA ALA A 131 -4.23 -19.54 3.53
C ALA A 131 -3.37 -20.05 2.37
N ASN A 132 -3.43 -21.37 2.05
CA ASN A 132 -2.65 -21.93 0.96
C ASN A 132 -3.16 -21.45 -0.40
N MET A 133 -4.48 -21.48 -0.61
CA MET A 133 -5.08 -20.97 -1.84
C MET A 133 -4.85 -19.46 -2.00
N THR A 134 -4.90 -18.69 -0.91
CA THR A 134 -4.58 -17.25 -0.91
C THR A 134 -3.10 -17.03 -1.23
N ALA A 135 -2.19 -17.84 -0.70
CA ALA A 135 -0.77 -17.76 -1.02
C ALA A 135 -0.49 -18.08 -2.50
N ASP A 136 -1.13 -19.10 -3.05
CA ASP A 136 -1.01 -19.43 -4.48
C ASP A 136 -1.56 -18.33 -5.38
N TYR A 137 -2.70 -17.74 -5.02
CA TYR A 137 -3.26 -16.56 -5.69
C TYR A 137 -2.26 -15.41 -5.70
N VAL A 138 -1.73 -15.02 -4.53
CA VAL A 138 -0.79 -13.90 -4.40
C VAL A 138 0.49 -14.15 -5.20
N ARG A 139 1.05 -15.38 -5.13
CA ARG A 139 2.24 -15.78 -5.89
C ARG A 139 2.09 -15.57 -7.39
N LEU A 140 0.88 -15.77 -7.93
CA LEU A 140 0.62 -15.66 -9.35
C LEU A 140 0.26 -14.24 -9.80
N VAL A 141 -0.47 -13.48 -8.98
CA VAL A 141 -0.90 -12.12 -9.39
C VAL A 141 0.21 -11.09 -9.25
N VAL A 142 1.15 -11.25 -8.33
CA VAL A 142 2.27 -10.33 -8.12
C VAL A 142 3.10 -10.12 -9.40
N PRO A 143 3.64 -11.16 -10.05
CA PRO A 143 4.37 -10.97 -11.31
C PRO A 143 3.47 -10.45 -12.43
N ALA A 144 2.22 -10.90 -12.53
CA ALA A 144 1.29 -10.42 -13.56
C ALA A 144 0.99 -8.91 -13.43
N MET A 145 0.85 -8.40 -12.20
CA MET A 145 0.70 -6.97 -11.95
C MET A 145 1.93 -6.18 -12.38
N THR A 146 3.11 -6.66 -12.00
CA THR A 146 4.39 -6.03 -12.33
C THR A 146 4.62 -5.99 -13.85
N GLU A 147 4.39 -7.09 -14.54
CA GLU A 147 4.49 -7.20 -16.00
C GLU A 147 3.47 -6.29 -16.71
N GLY A 148 2.27 -6.13 -16.15
CA GLY A 148 1.26 -5.19 -16.63
C GLY A 148 1.61 -3.72 -16.36
N GLY A 149 2.63 -3.44 -15.54
CA GLY A 149 3.14 -2.10 -15.25
C GLY A 149 2.50 -1.38 -14.08
N ALA A 150 1.74 -2.07 -13.23
CA ALA A 150 1.23 -1.57 -11.95
C ALA A 150 1.87 -2.38 -10.81
N LEU A 151 2.76 -1.74 -10.06
CA LEU A 151 3.48 -2.39 -8.95
C LEU A 151 2.53 -2.82 -7.84
N PRO A 152 2.59 -4.09 -7.38
CA PRO A 152 1.72 -4.59 -6.33
C PRO A 152 2.14 -4.10 -4.94
N VAL A 153 1.15 -3.89 -4.07
CA VAL A 153 1.31 -3.64 -2.64
C VAL A 153 0.60 -4.74 -1.87
N LEU A 154 1.35 -5.62 -1.22
CA LEU A 154 0.79 -6.67 -0.36
C LEU A 154 0.18 -6.05 0.89
N LYS A 155 -1.10 -6.33 1.20
CA LYS A 155 -1.78 -5.74 2.33
C LYS A 155 -2.80 -6.69 2.96
N HIS A 156 -3.06 -6.56 4.24
CA HIS A 156 -2.58 -5.60 5.24
C HIS A 156 -1.71 -6.35 6.27
N PHE A 157 -0.41 -6.22 6.19
CA PHE A 157 0.53 -6.94 7.06
C PHE A 157 0.30 -6.57 8.55
N PRO A 158 0.31 -7.55 9.48
CA PRO A 158 0.60 -8.97 9.33
C PRO A 158 -0.64 -9.85 9.06
N GLY A 159 -1.80 -9.30 8.76
CA GLY A 159 -3.06 -9.97 8.47
C GLY A 159 -4.17 -9.55 9.42
N TYR A 160 -5.34 -9.17 8.87
CA TYR A 160 -6.50 -8.75 9.68
C TYR A 160 -7.21 -9.92 10.35
N GLY A 161 -7.28 -11.08 9.69
CA GLY A 161 -8.10 -12.20 10.16
C GLY A 161 -9.54 -11.77 10.43
N SER A 162 -10.10 -12.19 11.58
CA SER A 162 -11.46 -11.84 12.01
C SER A 162 -11.56 -10.54 12.82
N ASN A 163 -10.57 -9.66 12.77
CA ASN A 163 -10.56 -8.43 13.53
C ASN A 163 -11.52 -7.37 13.01
N ALA A 164 -11.80 -6.37 13.89
CA ALA A 164 -12.60 -5.21 13.54
C ALA A 164 -11.88 -4.25 12.58
N ASP A 165 -12.65 -3.39 11.94
CA ASP A 165 -12.15 -2.34 11.05
C ASP A 165 -11.37 -1.26 11.81
N THR A 166 -10.10 -1.05 11.47
CA THR A 166 -9.24 -0.02 12.07
C THR A 166 -9.59 1.41 11.67
N HIS A 167 -10.46 1.61 10.68
CA HIS A 167 -11.02 2.94 10.36
C HIS A 167 -11.96 3.45 11.44
N THR A 168 -12.52 2.56 12.27
CA THR A 168 -13.49 2.90 13.33
C THR A 168 -12.88 2.92 14.73
N GLY A 169 -11.58 2.66 14.87
CA GLY A 169 -10.86 2.63 16.13
C GLY A 169 -9.70 1.64 16.14
N ILE A 170 -9.11 1.42 17.31
CA ILE A 170 -8.01 0.46 17.46
C ILE A 170 -8.57 -0.96 17.46
N ALA A 171 -8.16 -1.76 16.49
CA ALA A 171 -8.42 -3.21 16.48
C ALA A 171 -7.28 -3.93 17.21
N VAL A 172 -7.63 -4.81 18.15
CA VAL A 172 -6.66 -5.61 18.92
C VAL A 172 -6.83 -7.07 18.59
N ASP A 173 -5.80 -7.66 18.00
CA ASP A 173 -5.76 -9.08 17.66
C ASP A 173 -5.21 -9.90 18.81
N GLN A 174 -6.02 -10.85 19.30
CA GLN A 174 -5.70 -11.74 20.41
C GLN A 174 -5.20 -13.13 19.96
N ARG A 175 -5.12 -13.36 18.64
CA ARG A 175 -4.72 -14.67 18.11
C ARG A 175 -3.28 -14.99 18.48
N PRO A 176 -2.96 -16.27 18.71
CA PRO A 176 -1.59 -16.70 19.02
C PRO A 176 -0.70 -16.61 17.79
N MET A 177 0.62 -16.50 17.99
CA MET A 177 1.62 -16.41 16.92
C MET A 177 1.52 -17.59 15.91
N GLU A 178 1.22 -18.80 16.40
CA GLU A 178 1.03 -19.98 15.56
C GLU A 178 -0.01 -19.77 14.46
N THR A 179 -1.08 -18.99 14.72
CA THR A 179 -2.09 -18.67 13.70
C THR A 179 -1.48 -17.83 12.58
N PHE A 180 -0.65 -16.85 12.92
CA PHE A 180 0.02 -16.03 11.91
C PHE A 180 1.04 -16.85 11.12
N GLU A 181 1.87 -17.65 11.79
CA GLU A 181 2.90 -18.48 11.16
C GLU A 181 2.31 -19.52 10.18
N THR A 182 1.17 -20.11 10.55
CA THR A 182 0.54 -21.20 9.77
C THR A 182 -0.52 -20.74 8.78
N ALA A 183 -0.96 -19.49 8.85
CA ALA A 183 -2.00 -18.95 7.97
C ALA A 183 -1.67 -17.55 7.44
N ASP A 184 -1.76 -16.51 8.28
CA ASP A 184 -1.77 -15.11 7.80
C ASP A 184 -0.48 -14.70 7.09
N LEU A 185 0.69 -15.17 7.54
CA LEU A 185 1.99 -14.84 6.92
C LEU A 185 2.26 -15.60 5.62
N LEU A 186 1.53 -16.69 5.31
CA LEU A 186 1.79 -17.48 4.10
C LEU A 186 1.58 -16.71 2.80
N PRO A 187 0.48 -15.94 2.61
CA PRO A 187 0.31 -15.13 1.42
C PRO A 187 1.35 -14.02 1.28
N PHE A 188 1.77 -13.39 2.39
CA PHE A 188 2.82 -12.38 2.35
C PHE A 188 4.16 -12.97 1.93
N LYS A 189 4.58 -14.10 2.53
CA LYS A 189 5.80 -14.81 2.14
C LYS A 189 5.77 -15.19 0.65
N ALA A 190 4.64 -15.72 0.18
CA ALA A 190 4.45 -16.07 -1.23
C ALA A 190 4.58 -14.86 -2.17
N GLY A 191 4.02 -13.70 -1.80
CA GLY A 191 4.12 -12.47 -2.57
C GLY A 191 5.51 -11.85 -2.54
N ILE A 192 6.21 -11.92 -1.41
CA ILE A 192 7.62 -11.48 -1.25
C ILE A 192 8.52 -12.34 -2.13
N GLU A 193 8.39 -13.67 -2.07
CA GLU A 193 9.13 -14.61 -2.93
C GLU A 193 8.84 -14.38 -4.42
N ALA A 194 7.62 -13.94 -4.77
CA ALA A 194 7.22 -13.58 -6.13
C ALA A 194 7.72 -12.19 -6.57
N GLY A 195 8.44 -11.45 -5.71
CA GLY A 195 9.09 -10.18 -6.05
C GLY A 195 8.22 -8.95 -5.82
N ALA A 196 7.24 -8.98 -4.92
CA ALA A 196 6.46 -7.80 -4.56
C ALA A 196 7.35 -6.68 -4.01
N PRO A 197 7.32 -5.46 -4.59
CA PRO A 197 8.18 -4.36 -4.14
C PRO A 197 7.66 -3.64 -2.89
N PHE A 198 6.38 -3.80 -2.54
CA PHE A 198 5.76 -3.12 -1.40
C PHE A 198 5.02 -4.06 -0.49
N VAL A 199 5.09 -3.77 0.82
CA VAL A 199 4.21 -4.34 1.85
C VAL A 199 3.62 -3.18 2.65
N LEU A 200 2.28 -3.12 2.72
CA LEU A 200 1.56 -2.17 3.56
C LEU A 200 1.33 -2.77 4.94
N VAL A 201 1.82 -2.06 5.96
CA VAL A 201 1.69 -2.45 7.37
C VAL A 201 0.48 -1.75 7.98
N SER A 202 -0.43 -2.53 8.54
CA SER A 202 -1.72 -2.08 9.10
C SER A 202 -1.57 -1.39 10.45
N HIS A 203 -2.68 -0.81 10.93
CA HIS A 203 -2.74 -0.11 12.23
C HIS A 203 -3.38 -0.94 13.36
N ASN A 204 -3.58 -2.25 13.17
CA ASN A 204 -4.05 -3.10 14.26
C ASN A 204 -2.94 -3.43 15.26
N ILE A 205 -3.30 -3.59 16.53
CA ILE A 205 -2.41 -4.13 17.57
C ILE A 205 -2.49 -5.65 17.49
N VAL A 206 -1.35 -6.33 17.40
CA VAL A 206 -1.26 -7.80 17.36
C VAL A 206 -0.55 -8.25 18.62
N ASN A 207 -1.33 -8.65 19.64
CA ASN A 207 -0.84 -8.90 20.98
C ASN A 207 0.31 -9.90 21.09
N CYS A 208 0.34 -10.92 20.23
CA CYS A 208 1.42 -11.91 20.23
C CYS A 208 2.74 -11.39 19.62
N MET A 209 2.71 -10.26 18.91
CA MET A 209 3.88 -9.61 18.30
C MET A 209 4.29 -8.35 19.07
N ASP A 210 3.31 -7.47 19.34
CA ASP A 210 3.49 -6.26 20.14
C ASP A 210 2.13 -5.87 20.78
N PRO A 211 1.99 -5.98 22.11
CA PRO A 211 0.73 -5.69 22.79
C PRO A 211 0.50 -4.18 23.02
N GLU A 212 1.49 -3.33 22.75
CA GLU A 212 1.43 -1.91 23.09
C GLU A 212 1.31 -1.00 21.86
N LEU A 213 1.93 -1.39 20.74
CA LEU A 213 2.00 -0.57 19.55
C LEU A 213 1.21 -1.18 18.38
N PRO A 214 0.54 -0.34 17.57
CA PRO A 214 0.02 -0.76 16.28
C PRO A 214 1.12 -1.33 15.39
N ALA A 215 0.80 -2.30 14.56
CA ALA A 215 1.76 -2.98 13.69
C ALA A 215 2.64 -2.00 12.89
N SER A 216 2.05 -0.94 12.33
CA SER A 216 2.78 0.11 11.58
C SER A 216 3.75 0.94 12.43
N LEU A 217 3.61 0.94 13.75
CA LEU A 217 4.48 1.66 14.68
C LEU A 217 5.36 0.72 15.53
N SER A 218 5.29 -0.60 15.29
CA SER A 218 6.00 -1.63 16.07
C SER A 218 7.29 -2.09 15.41
N PRO A 219 8.46 -1.85 16.01
CA PRO A 219 9.72 -2.44 15.56
C PRO A 219 9.71 -3.97 15.57
N ALA A 220 8.94 -4.59 16.49
CA ALA A 220 8.84 -6.05 16.57
C ALA A 220 8.11 -6.62 15.34
N VAL A 221 7.05 -6.00 14.88
CA VAL A 221 6.32 -6.40 13.67
C VAL A 221 7.19 -6.21 12.42
N HIS A 222 7.92 -5.10 12.32
CA HIS A 222 8.84 -4.87 11.19
C HIS A 222 10.01 -5.86 11.19
N LYS A 223 10.47 -6.28 12.36
CA LYS A 223 11.47 -7.36 12.46
C LYS A 223 10.96 -8.67 11.88
N ILE A 224 9.71 -9.06 12.19
CA ILE A 224 9.09 -10.25 11.59
C ILE A 224 9.01 -10.11 10.07
N LEU A 225 8.58 -8.93 9.55
CA LEU A 225 8.54 -8.65 8.12
C LEU A 225 9.92 -8.80 7.47
N ARG A 226 10.96 -8.23 8.06
CA ARG A 226 12.30 -8.22 7.50
C ARG A 226 13.02 -9.56 7.63
N GLU A 227 13.04 -10.14 8.86
CA GLU A 227 13.86 -11.32 9.17
C GLU A 227 13.13 -12.63 8.90
N GLU A 228 11.83 -12.74 9.24
CA GLU A 228 11.11 -14.01 9.13
C GLU A 228 10.38 -14.16 7.78
N CYS A 229 9.92 -13.05 7.19
CA CYS A 229 9.34 -13.06 5.85
C CYS A 229 10.39 -12.75 4.75
N GLY A 230 11.59 -12.30 5.10
CA GLY A 230 12.68 -12.03 4.16
C GLY A 230 12.45 -10.82 3.25
N PHE A 231 11.66 -9.83 3.70
CA PHE A 231 11.30 -8.68 2.87
C PHE A 231 12.38 -7.60 2.84
N ASP A 232 12.93 -7.30 1.67
CA ASP A 232 13.93 -6.23 1.44
C ASP A 232 13.38 -5.06 0.59
N GLY A 233 12.09 -5.09 0.27
CA GLY A 233 11.40 -4.01 -0.45
C GLY A 233 10.93 -2.88 0.47
N ILE A 234 10.00 -2.07 -0.02
CA ILE A 234 9.47 -0.88 0.66
C ILE A 234 8.33 -1.28 1.62
N ALA A 235 8.57 -1.12 2.93
CA ALA A 235 7.50 -1.15 3.92
C ALA A 235 6.81 0.22 3.94
N ILE A 236 5.50 0.23 3.75
CA ILE A 236 4.69 1.46 3.72
C ILE A 236 3.55 1.35 4.73
N THR A 237 3.21 2.46 5.40
CA THR A 237 2.09 2.49 6.34
C THR A 237 0.73 2.56 5.61
N ASP A 238 -0.35 2.18 6.28
CA ASP A 238 -1.67 2.71 5.98
C ASP A 238 -1.74 4.22 6.34
N ASP A 239 -2.85 4.92 6.04
CA ASP A 239 -2.92 6.39 6.25
C ASP A 239 -2.75 6.75 7.73
N LEU A 240 -1.68 7.47 8.06
CA LEU A 240 -1.39 7.96 9.41
C LEU A 240 -2.43 8.97 9.92
N ALA A 241 -3.35 9.44 9.09
CA ALA A 241 -4.48 10.24 9.52
C ALA A 241 -5.62 9.41 10.14
N MET A 242 -5.53 8.08 10.14
CA MET A 242 -6.52 7.21 10.77
C MET A 242 -6.49 7.33 12.30
N ASP A 243 -7.67 7.23 12.91
CA ASP A 243 -7.83 7.42 14.38
C ASP A 243 -7.07 6.37 15.20
N ALA A 244 -6.83 5.19 14.64
CA ALA A 244 -6.08 4.12 15.29
C ALA A 244 -4.64 4.52 15.70
N VAL A 245 -3.99 5.43 14.99
CA VAL A 245 -2.59 5.81 15.25
C VAL A 245 -2.42 7.24 15.78
N LYS A 246 -3.41 8.11 15.63
CA LYS A 246 -3.33 9.50 16.15
C LYS A 246 -3.07 9.58 17.65
N ALA A 247 -3.58 8.62 18.44
CA ALA A 247 -3.41 8.60 19.89
C ALA A 247 -1.97 8.34 20.33
N TYR A 248 -1.11 7.79 19.46
CA TYR A 248 0.28 7.46 19.77
C TYR A 248 1.25 8.62 19.55
N ALA A 249 0.87 9.63 18.81
CA ALA A 249 1.69 10.80 18.59
C ALA A 249 1.38 11.90 19.59
N LYS A 250 2.26 12.08 20.56
CA LYS A 250 2.35 13.36 21.28
C LYS A 250 2.91 14.39 20.27
N ASP A 251 2.24 15.52 20.13
CA ASP A 251 2.66 16.63 19.25
C ASP A 251 2.60 16.37 17.72
N GLY A 252 1.82 15.37 17.26
CA GLY A 252 1.51 15.18 15.85
C GLY A 252 2.56 14.44 15.01
N ALA A 253 3.65 13.94 15.61
CA ALA A 253 4.78 13.36 14.87
C ALA A 253 4.66 11.83 14.66
N VAL A 254 3.50 11.33 14.21
CA VAL A 254 3.30 9.88 13.96
C VAL A 254 4.28 9.33 12.93
N ALA A 255 4.64 10.13 11.92
CA ALA A 255 5.58 9.72 10.88
C ALA A 255 6.98 9.41 11.44
N VAL A 256 7.42 10.13 12.48
CA VAL A 256 8.70 9.84 13.15
C VAL A 256 8.66 8.44 13.77
N LEU A 257 7.59 8.10 14.50
CA LEU A 257 7.42 6.78 15.12
C LEU A 257 7.33 5.67 14.04
N ALA A 258 6.62 5.92 12.93
CA ALA A 258 6.51 4.96 11.84
C ALA A 258 7.88 4.68 11.18
N LEU A 259 8.71 5.70 10.97
CA LEU A 259 10.07 5.53 10.42
C LEU A 259 11.00 4.84 11.43
N GLN A 260 10.92 5.19 12.71
CA GLN A 260 11.66 4.49 13.78
C GLN A 260 11.27 3.02 13.88
N ALA A 261 10.02 2.67 13.58
CA ALA A 261 9.55 1.30 13.58
C ALA A 261 10.12 0.47 12.42
N GLY A 262 10.55 1.08 11.31
CA GLY A 262 11.14 0.41 10.15
C GLY A 262 10.35 0.53 8.85
N ASN A 263 9.36 1.44 8.78
CA ASN A 263 8.77 1.80 7.50
C ASN A 263 9.74 2.63 6.65
N ASP A 264 9.69 2.46 5.34
CA ASP A 264 10.48 3.22 4.38
C ASP A 264 9.69 4.38 3.78
N MET A 265 8.37 4.24 3.70
CA MET A 265 7.44 5.28 3.27
C MET A 265 6.24 5.37 4.21
N VAL A 266 5.67 6.55 4.27
CA VAL A 266 4.43 6.78 5.03
C VAL A 266 3.34 7.33 4.11
N VAL A 267 2.13 6.82 4.25
CA VAL A 267 0.93 7.43 3.66
C VAL A 267 0.35 8.40 4.68
N THR A 268 0.16 9.66 4.29
CA THR A 268 -0.50 10.63 5.16
C THR A 268 -1.14 11.76 4.36
N THR A 269 -2.35 12.15 4.77
CA THR A 269 -3.02 13.36 4.27
C THR A 269 -2.52 14.63 4.97
N ASP A 270 -1.79 14.49 6.10
CA ASP A 270 -1.23 15.59 6.89
C ASP A 270 0.30 15.75 6.67
N TYR A 271 0.79 15.50 5.45
CA TYR A 271 2.23 15.56 5.12
C TYR A 271 2.87 16.93 5.44
N ARG A 272 2.09 18.01 5.41
CA ARG A 272 2.59 19.36 5.72
C ARG A 272 3.02 19.54 7.18
N THR A 273 2.46 18.74 8.09
CA THR A 273 2.89 18.68 9.49
C THR A 273 3.96 17.58 9.67
N GLN A 274 3.75 16.41 9.04
CA GLN A 274 4.57 15.24 9.26
C GLN A 274 6.00 15.40 8.70
N ILE A 275 6.17 15.95 7.51
CA ILE A 275 7.50 16.10 6.89
C ILE A 275 8.40 17.04 7.70
N PRO A 276 7.97 18.27 8.10
CA PRO A 276 8.77 19.11 8.98
C PRO A 276 9.11 18.45 10.33
N ALA A 277 8.19 17.66 10.90
CA ALA A 277 8.46 16.95 12.14
C ALA A 277 9.55 15.88 11.99
N VAL A 278 9.57 15.15 10.88
CA VAL A 278 10.64 14.17 10.58
C VAL A 278 11.98 14.90 10.39
N ILE A 279 12.01 16.01 9.66
CA ILE A 279 13.24 16.81 9.46
C ILE A 279 13.76 17.31 10.81
N ALA A 280 12.89 17.84 11.67
CA ALA A 280 13.27 18.30 13.01
C ALA A 280 13.83 17.14 13.86
N ALA A 281 13.20 15.96 13.84
CA ALA A 281 13.65 14.79 14.59
C ALA A 281 15.06 14.33 14.17
N VAL A 282 15.39 14.38 12.88
CA VAL A 282 16.74 14.10 12.39
C VAL A 282 17.72 15.17 12.87
N GLN A 283 17.38 16.45 12.76
CA GLN A 283 18.23 17.57 13.20
C GLN A 283 18.49 17.56 14.71
N GLU A 284 17.54 17.10 15.52
CA GLU A 284 17.64 16.95 16.97
C GLU A 284 18.32 15.64 17.40
N GLY A 285 18.58 14.73 16.46
CA GLY A 285 19.19 13.43 16.72
C GLY A 285 18.24 12.44 17.44
N THR A 286 16.92 12.67 17.41
CA THR A 286 15.92 11.76 17.95
C THR A 286 15.50 10.68 16.93
N LEU A 287 15.75 10.94 15.64
CA LEU A 287 15.68 9.97 14.54
C LEU A 287 17.04 9.93 13.85
N GLU A 288 17.66 8.74 13.82
CA GLU A 288 18.97 8.55 13.18
C GLU A 288 18.89 8.80 11.67
N GLU A 289 19.81 9.60 11.11
CA GLU A 289 19.87 9.91 9.69
C GLU A 289 19.99 8.65 8.82
N SER A 290 20.72 7.63 9.31
CA SER A 290 20.86 6.34 8.65
C SER A 290 19.54 5.61 8.38
N VAL A 291 18.52 5.80 9.23
CA VAL A 291 17.18 5.25 9.00
C VAL A 291 16.54 5.86 7.76
N ILE A 292 16.71 7.17 7.58
CA ILE A 292 16.22 7.89 6.41
C ILE A 292 17.00 7.49 5.15
N ASP A 293 18.31 7.37 5.25
CA ASP A 293 19.18 6.99 4.12
C ASP A 293 18.84 5.59 3.62
N ASP A 294 18.68 4.62 4.51
CA ASP A 294 18.31 3.25 4.16
C ASP A 294 16.92 3.19 3.51
N ALA A 295 15.94 3.93 4.06
CA ALA A 295 14.60 4.03 3.50
C ALA A 295 14.61 4.67 2.11
N CYS A 296 15.28 5.82 1.96
CA CYS A 296 15.46 6.49 0.67
C CYS A 296 16.13 5.58 -0.35
N LEU A 297 17.15 4.82 0.04
CA LEU A 297 17.87 3.91 -0.85
C LEU A 297 16.96 2.80 -1.39
N ARG A 298 16.08 2.21 -0.56
CA ARG A 298 15.08 1.23 -1.02
C ARG A 298 14.08 1.85 -1.98
N VAL A 299 13.59 3.05 -1.68
CA VAL A 299 12.67 3.79 -2.56
C VAL A 299 13.32 4.11 -3.90
N LEU A 300 14.55 4.62 -3.91
CA LEU A 300 15.28 4.97 -5.13
C LEU A 300 15.58 3.74 -5.98
N ARG A 301 16.01 2.63 -5.39
CA ARG A 301 16.24 1.36 -6.10
C ARG A 301 14.96 0.85 -6.77
N CYS A 302 13.83 0.92 -6.07
CA CYS A 302 12.54 0.52 -6.63
C CYS A 302 12.15 1.44 -7.80
N LYS A 303 12.28 2.75 -7.65
CA LYS A 303 11.99 3.72 -8.73
C LYS A 303 12.91 3.52 -9.93
N ASP A 304 14.20 3.31 -9.72
CA ASP A 304 15.15 3.06 -10.80
C ASP A 304 14.79 1.78 -11.56
N THR A 305 14.51 0.70 -10.84
CA THR A 305 14.18 -0.60 -11.42
C THR A 305 12.91 -0.56 -12.27
N PHE A 306 11.86 0.12 -11.81
CA PHE A 306 10.52 0.00 -12.40
C PHE A 306 10.03 1.25 -13.14
N LEU A 307 10.52 2.44 -12.80
CA LEU A 307 10.08 3.69 -13.39
C LEU A 307 11.16 4.32 -14.28
N GLY A 308 12.42 3.96 -14.07
CA GLY A 308 13.58 4.59 -14.69
C GLY A 308 13.85 5.96 -14.07
N ILE A 309 14.97 6.12 -13.36
CA ILE A 309 15.44 7.44 -12.93
C ILE A 309 16.26 8.02 -14.07
N PRO A 310 15.94 9.26 -14.56
CA PRO A 310 16.74 9.88 -15.60
C PRO A 310 18.21 9.99 -15.14
N GLU A 311 19.14 9.48 -15.93
CA GLU A 311 20.56 9.78 -15.72
C GLU A 311 20.71 11.30 -15.82
N ASN A 312 21.00 11.95 -14.70
CA ASN A 312 21.40 13.35 -14.71
C ASN A 312 22.71 13.43 -15.49
N ASN A 313 22.63 13.77 -16.76
CA ASN A 313 23.80 14.29 -17.48
C ASN A 313 24.16 15.63 -16.82
N PRO A 314 25.34 15.78 -16.23
CA PRO A 314 25.77 17.02 -15.58
C PRO A 314 25.87 18.20 -16.56
#